data_8746374b24f0e11ac2322c25daa0064e
#
_entry.id   8746374b24f0e11ac2322c25daa0064e
#
_cell.length_a   1.000
_cell.length_b   1.000
_cell.length_c   1.000
_cell.angle_alpha   90.00
_cell.angle_beta   90.00
_cell.angle_gamma   90.00
#
_symmetry.space_group_name_H-M   'P 1'
#
loop_
_entity.id
_entity.type
_entity.pdbx_description
1 polymer ?
#
loop_
_entity_poly.entity_id
_entity_poly.type
_entity_poly.pdbx_seq_one_letter_code
_entity_poly.pdbx_strand_id
1 'polypeptide(L)'
;KKAKIKGVATQQGDGWLVGGSVKKMPDNTVNIQHGKYTTCDETDHPHFYLAMTKAKVIPGKKVVTGPAYLVMEDVPIYFLGIPEGFFPINMGPKSGLLMPTYGEEYTKGFFLRDMGYYFTLGDYADLAVRGGFYTLGSWEASAASRYIKRYKYSGSFNMQYSNIKTGEKGEPDYIKQSNFRIQWTHSQDPKANPGSTFSASVNFATSGYSKYSATNLNDILSTQTNSSIAYSKNWAGTPF
;
A
#
# COMPACT_ATOMS: atom_id res chain seq x y z
N LYS A 1 29.69 -13.49 -23.36
CA LYS A 1 30.68 -13.63 -22.25
C LYS A 1 29.92 -13.82 -20.95
N LYS A 2 30.43 -14.67 -20.04
CA LYS A 2 29.88 -14.87 -18.69
C LYS A 2 30.80 -14.12 -17.71
N ALA A 3 30.25 -13.36 -16.78
CA ALA A 3 31.00 -12.71 -15.70
C ALA A 3 30.39 -13.12 -14.36
N LYS A 4 31.25 -13.33 -13.35
CA LYS A 4 30.86 -13.58 -11.95
C LYS A 4 31.49 -12.49 -11.09
N ILE A 5 30.70 -11.80 -10.31
CA ILE A 5 31.12 -10.70 -9.44
C ILE A 5 30.54 -10.96 -8.05
N LYS A 6 31.24 -10.55 -7.00
CA LYS A 6 30.78 -10.65 -5.61
C LYS A 6 30.47 -9.24 -5.09
N GLY A 7 29.46 -9.11 -4.24
CA GLY A 7 29.14 -7.86 -3.55
C GLY A 7 28.69 -6.73 -4.51
N VAL A 8 27.69 -6.96 -5.34
CA VAL A 8 27.19 -5.95 -6.30
C VAL A 8 25.90 -5.37 -5.79
N ALA A 9 25.84 -4.05 -5.69
CA ALA A 9 24.59 -3.30 -5.51
C ALA A 9 24.16 -2.72 -6.86
N THR A 10 22.90 -2.90 -7.20
CA THR A 10 22.30 -2.41 -8.45
C THR A 10 20.96 -1.75 -8.11
N GLN A 11 20.75 -0.53 -8.56
CA GLN A 11 19.46 0.13 -8.43
C GLN A 11 18.46 -0.52 -9.39
N GLN A 12 17.29 -0.88 -8.86
CA GLN A 12 16.19 -1.49 -9.62
C GLN A 12 14.87 -0.83 -9.22
N GLY A 13 14.34 0.03 -10.07
CA GLY A 13 13.21 0.89 -9.74
C GLY A 13 13.58 1.86 -8.62
N ASP A 14 12.75 1.96 -7.61
CA ASP A 14 12.94 2.83 -6.45
C ASP A 14 13.78 2.17 -5.33
N GLY A 15 14.35 1.00 -5.56
CA GLY A 15 15.11 0.25 -4.55
C GLY A 15 16.44 -0.28 -5.03
N TRP A 16 17.17 -0.85 -4.09
CA TRP A 16 18.50 -1.42 -4.27
C TRP A 16 18.45 -2.93 -4.18
N LEU A 17 19.05 -3.60 -5.16
CA LEU A 17 19.24 -5.03 -5.17
C LEU A 17 20.73 -5.32 -4.92
N VAL A 18 21.04 -5.86 -3.75
CA VAL A 18 22.39 -6.22 -3.33
C VAL A 18 22.55 -7.73 -3.45
N GLY A 19 23.56 -8.19 -4.16
CA GLY A 19 23.82 -9.61 -4.39
C GLY A 19 25.10 -10.09 -3.77
N GLY A 20 25.06 -11.17 -2.97
CA GLY A 20 26.26 -11.81 -2.44
C GLY A 20 27.13 -12.44 -3.54
N SER A 21 26.51 -13.08 -4.53
CA SER A 21 27.17 -13.60 -5.74
C SER A 21 26.28 -13.34 -6.95
N VAL A 22 26.83 -12.63 -7.91
CA VAL A 22 26.13 -12.20 -9.13
C VAL A 22 26.79 -12.78 -10.36
N LYS A 23 26.01 -13.41 -11.24
CA LYS A 23 26.49 -14.00 -12.49
C LYS A 23 25.68 -13.43 -13.67
N LYS A 24 26.34 -12.68 -14.54
CA LYS A 24 25.77 -12.21 -15.79
C LYS A 24 25.86 -13.29 -16.85
N MET A 25 24.76 -13.55 -17.53
CA MET A 25 24.64 -14.54 -18.59
C MET A 25 24.78 -13.86 -19.97
N PRO A 26 25.03 -14.63 -21.06
CA PRO A 26 25.17 -14.08 -22.42
C PRO A 26 23.92 -13.39 -22.94
N ASP A 27 22.74 -13.78 -22.46
CA ASP A 27 21.41 -13.21 -22.76
C ASP A 27 21.08 -11.95 -21.97
N ASN A 28 22.10 -11.33 -21.34
CA ASN A 28 21.99 -10.20 -20.43
C ASN A 28 21.21 -10.45 -19.14
N THR A 29 20.69 -11.65 -18.92
CA THR A 29 20.09 -11.96 -17.61
C THR A 29 21.13 -12.03 -16.51
N VAL A 30 20.73 -11.65 -15.30
CA VAL A 30 21.60 -11.64 -14.12
C VAL A 30 21.04 -12.59 -13.09
N ASN A 31 21.81 -13.61 -12.73
CA ASN A 31 21.46 -14.52 -11.65
C ASN A 31 22.16 -14.07 -10.37
N ILE A 32 21.42 -14.00 -9.28
CA ILE A 32 21.87 -13.54 -7.99
C ILE A 32 21.64 -14.67 -6.98
N GLN A 33 22.61 -14.89 -6.12
CA GLN A 33 22.49 -15.77 -4.96
C GLN A 33 22.65 -14.94 -3.68
N HIS A 34 21.83 -15.23 -2.68
CA HIS A 34 21.77 -14.51 -1.41
C HIS A 34 21.59 -13.00 -1.67
N GLY A 35 20.50 -12.67 -2.39
CA GLY A 35 20.16 -11.29 -2.70
C GLY A 35 19.39 -10.64 -1.55
N LYS A 36 19.57 -9.32 -1.41
CA LYS A 36 18.79 -8.45 -0.54
C LYS A 36 18.17 -7.37 -1.43
N TYR A 37 16.88 -7.12 -1.31
CA TYR A 37 16.22 -6.00 -1.95
C TYR A 37 15.68 -5.06 -0.89
N THR A 38 16.02 -3.80 -0.98
CA THR A 38 15.60 -2.77 -0.05
C THR A 38 15.26 -1.47 -0.77
N THR A 39 14.33 -0.72 -0.22
CA THR A 39 14.06 0.68 -0.60
C THR A 39 14.63 1.66 0.43
N CYS A 40 15.43 1.17 1.38
CA CYS A 40 16.14 2.00 2.32
C CYS A 40 17.32 2.72 1.63
N ASP A 41 17.57 3.97 1.99
CA ASP A 41 18.71 4.74 1.46
C ASP A 41 20.05 4.20 1.99
N GLU A 42 20.03 3.54 3.14
CA GLU A 42 21.19 2.87 3.73
C GLU A 42 21.38 1.49 3.09
N THR A 43 22.30 1.38 2.14
CA THR A 43 22.51 0.14 1.37
C THR A 43 23.43 -0.86 2.06
N ASP A 44 24.33 -0.40 2.94
CA ASP A 44 25.30 -1.25 3.61
C ASP A 44 24.65 -2.03 4.76
N HIS A 45 23.80 -1.34 5.55
CA HIS A 45 23.03 -1.93 6.64
C HIS A 45 21.57 -1.46 6.60
N PRO A 46 20.77 -1.95 5.66
CA PRO A 46 19.40 -1.49 5.53
C PRO A 46 18.55 -1.96 6.72
N HIS A 47 17.76 -1.07 7.29
CA HIS A 47 16.86 -1.34 8.41
C HIS A 47 15.82 -2.42 8.08
N PHE A 48 15.45 -2.54 6.81
CA PHE A 48 14.59 -3.60 6.32
C PHE A 48 15.00 -4.03 4.91
N TYR A 49 14.86 -5.30 4.63
CA TYR A 49 15.10 -5.84 3.30
C TYR A 49 14.36 -7.15 3.07
N LEU A 50 14.06 -7.42 1.82
CA LEU A 50 13.60 -8.72 1.39
C LEU A 50 14.82 -9.60 1.11
N ALA A 51 15.07 -10.57 1.99
CA ALA A 51 16.10 -11.58 1.77
C ALA A 51 15.62 -12.62 0.79
N MET A 52 16.44 -12.95 -0.21
CA MET A 52 16.10 -13.95 -1.21
C MET A 52 17.26 -14.94 -1.42
N THR A 53 16.95 -16.22 -1.49
CA THR A 53 17.95 -17.27 -1.69
C THR A 53 18.55 -17.20 -3.09
N LYS A 54 17.71 -17.00 -4.08
CA LYS A 54 18.05 -16.88 -5.50
C LYS A 54 17.19 -15.83 -6.16
N ALA A 55 17.76 -15.08 -7.10
CA ALA A 55 16.98 -14.21 -7.96
C ALA A 55 17.52 -14.23 -9.39
N LYS A 56 16.63 -14.10 -10.36
CA LYS A 56 16.95 -13.92 -11.77
C LYS A 56 16.38 -12.58 -12.23
N VAL A 57 17.27 -11.66 -12.56
CA VAL A 57 16.90 -10.36 -13.13
C VAL A 57 16.89 -10.47 -14.64
N ILE A 58 15.78 -10.16 -15.26
CA ILE A 58 15.64 -9.99 -16.69
C ILE A 58 15.52 -8.48 -16.94
N PRO A 59 16.61 -7.82 -17.39
CA PRO A 59 16.66 -6.37 -17.51
C PRO A 59 15.51 -5.81 -18.34
N GLY A 60 14.89 -4.73 -17.85
CA GLY A 60 13.76 -4.09 -18.50
C GLY A 60 12.44 -4.87 -18.47
N LYS A 61 12.40 -6.07 -17.87
CA LYS A 61 11.18 -6.89 -17.80
C LYS A 61 10.78 -7.21 -16.35
N LYS A 62 11.55 -8.01 -15.64
CA LYS A 62 11.15 -8.55 -14.34
C LYS A 62 12.32 -9.10 -13.52
N VAL A 63 12.12 -9.19 -12.22
CA VAL A 63 12.90 -10.00 -11.30
C VAL A 63 12.06 -11.20 -10.87
N VAL A 64 12.59 -12.40 -10.98
CA VAL A 64 11.98 -13.62 -10.46
C VAL A 64 12.85 -14.09 -9.31
N THR A 65 12.25 -14.30 -8.14
CA THR A 65 12.96 -14.78 -6.95
C THR A 65 12.47 -16.18 -6.57
N GLY A 66 13.37 -16.98 -6.03
CA GLY A 66 13.00 -18.14 -5.23
C GLY A 66 12.48 -17.72 -3.85
N PRO A 67 12.53 -18.62 -2.86
CA PRO A 67 12.07 -18.30 -1.52
C PRO A 67 12.67 -17.01 -1.00
N ALA A 68 11.79 -16.12 -0.54
CA ALA A 68 12.17 -14.82 0.00
C ALA A 68 11.37 -14.53 1.28
N TYR A 69 11.96 -13.80 2.20
CA TYR A 69 11.35 -13.41 3.46
C TYR A 69 11.81 -12.01 3.85
N LEU A 70 10.95 -11.32 4.61
CA LEU A 70 11.26 -9.99 5.12
C LEU A 70 12.22 -10.10 6.32
N VAL A 71 13.19 -9.21 6.36
CA VAL A 71 14.08 -8.99 7.52
C VAL A 71 13.93 -7.54 7.93
N MET A 72 13.75 -7.30 9.21
CA MET A 72 13.64 -5.97 9.81
C MET A 72 14.57 -5.91 11.00
N GLU A 73 15.45 -4.89 11.05
CA GLU A 73 16.48 -4.75 12.10
C GLU A 73 17.20 -6.08 12.40
N ASP A 74 17.63 -6.75 11.31
CA ASP A 74 18.29 -8.08 11.34
C ASP A 74 17.43 -9.24 11.88
N VAL A 75 16.17 -9.00 12.22
CA VAL A 75 15.23 -10.04 12.65
C VAL A 75 14.47 -10.60 11.46
N PRO A 76 14.62 -11.89 11.12
CA PRO A 76 13.90 -12.50 10.01
C PRO A 76 12.44 -12.78 10.37
N ILE A 77 11.52 -12.32 9.54
CA ILE A 77 10.07 -12.47 9.70
C ILE A 77 9.59 -13.55 8.75
N TYR A 78 9.77 -14.81 9.13
CA TYR A 78 9.49 -15.96 8.26
C TYR A 78 8.02 -16.15 7.89
N PHE A 79 7.09 -15.72 8.74
CA PHE A 79 5.65 -15.84 8.42
C PHE A 79 5.20 -14.93 7.28
N LEU A 80 6.00 -13.92 6.93
CA LEU A 80 5.83 -13.10 5.73
C LEU A 80 6.66 -13.62 4.54
N GLY A 81 7.13 -14.86 4.61
CA GLY A 81 7.88 -15.49 3.55
C GLY A 81 6.99 -15.83 2.35
N ILE A 82 7.53 -15.62 1.17
CA ILE A 82 6.94 -16.02 -0.11
C ILE A 82 7.78 -17.12 -0.72
N PRO A 83 7.18 -18.24 -1.18
CA PRO A 83 7.93 -19.35 -1.77
C PRO A 83 8.59 -18.95 -3.09
N GLU A 84 7.93 -18.10 -3.87
CA GLU A 84 8.45 -17.53 -5.10
C GLU A 84 7.93 -16.11 -5.26
N GLY A 85 8.78 -15.20 -5.74
CA GLY A 85 8.45 -13.79 -5.96
C GLY A 85 8.59 -13.39 -7.42
N PHE A 86 7.70 -12.52 -7.86
CA PHE A 86 7.71 -11.97 -9.21
C PHE A 86 7.58 -10.45 -9.12
N PHE A 87 8.66 -9.74 -9.44
CA PHE A 87 8.73 -8.28 -9.37
C PHE A 87 8.98 -7.71 -10.76
N PRO A 88 8.01 -7.03 -11.37
CA PRO A 88 8.20 -6.36 -12.65
C PRO A 88 9.05 -5.09 -12.49
N ILE A 89 9.96 -4.84 -13.44
CA ILE A 89 10.88 -3.68 -13.43
C ILE A 89 10.35 -2.51 -14.28
N ASN A 90 9.37 -2.72 -15.15
CA ASN A 90 8.96 -1.68 -16.11
C ASN A 90 8.26 -0.50 -15.44
N MET A 91 8.54 0.71 -15.91
CA MET A 91 7.91 1.95 -15.49
C MET A 91 6.43 1.97 -15.89
N GLY A 92 5.55 1.85 -14.93
CA GLY A 92 4.09 1.95 -15.05
C GLY A 92 3.46 1.49 -13.76
N PRO A 93 2.24 1.92 -13.44
CA PRO A 93 1.55 1.44 -12.24
C PRO A 93 1.40 -0.08 -12.34
N LYS A 94 1.95 -0.80 -11.39
CA LYS A 94 1.93 -2.27 -11.36
C LYS A 94 1.51 -2.77 -10.00
N SER A 95 0.84 -3.91 -10.04
CA SER A 95 0.51 -4.64 -8.84
C SER A 95 1.77 -5.11 -8.12
N GLY A 96 1.78 -4.99 -6.80
CA GLY A 96 2.93 -5.37 -5.98
C GLY A 96 2.67 -5.28 -4.49
N LEU A 97 3.58 -5.85 -3.72
CA LEU A 97 3.58 -5.78 -2.27
C LEU A 97 3.85 -4.36 -1.79
N LEU A 98 3.08 -3.93 -0.80
CA LEU A 98 3.32 -2.70 -0.05
C LEU A 98 4.14 -3.07 1.18
N MET A 99 5.30 -2.46 1.30
CA MET A 99 6.20 -2.71 2.44
C MET A 99 5.61 -2.11 3.70
N PRO A 100 5.68 -2.83 4.83
CA PRO A 100 5.18 -2.33 6.09
C PRO A 100 6.05 -1.20 6.64
N THR A 101 5.42 -0.32 7.40
CA THR A 101 6.09 0.58 8.33
C THR A 101 6.07 -0.03 9.73
N TYR A 102 7.13 0.16 10.48
CA TYR A 102 7.24 -0.34 11.84
C TYR A 102 7.62 0.80 12.80
N GLY A 103 7.30 0.60 14.05
CA GLY A 103 7.61 1.57 15.10
C GLY A 103 6.96 1.18 16.40
N GLU A 104 6.97 2.11 17.35
CA GLU A 104 6.36 1.94 18.66
C GLU A 104 5.36 3.07 18.92
N GLU A 105 4.22 2.71 19.47
CA GLU A 105 3.18 3.63 19.92
C GLU A 105 2.89 3.37 21.39
N TYR A 106 2.99 4.39 22.24
CA TYR A 106 2.88 4.26 23.69
C TYR A 106 1.64 3.49 24.15
N THR A 107 0.50 3.71 23.49
CA THR A 107 -0.79 3.11 23.88
C THR A 107 -1.09 1.76 23.25
N LYS A 108 -0.38 1.37 22.19
CA LYS A 108 -0.66 0.15 21.42
C LYS A 108 0.54 -0.79 21.31
N GLY A 109 1.72 -0.36 21.77
CA GLY A 109 2.98 -1.10 21.70
C GLY A 109 3.64 -1.02 20.33
N PHE A 110 4.50 -1.99 20.04
CA PHE A 110 5.12 -2.09 18.73
C PHE A 110 4.09 -2.37 17.65
N PHE A 111 4.28 -1.75 16.49
CA PHE A 111 3.39 -1.95 15.37
C PHE A 111 4.13 -2.32 14.08
N LEU A 112 3.42 -3.06 13.26
CA LEU A 112 3.71 -3.32 11.87
C LEU A 112 2.47 -2.93 11.07
N ARG A 113 2.48 -1.80 10.38
CA ARG A 113 1.32 -1.27 9.65
C ARG A 113 1.64 -0.99 8.18
N ASP A 114 0.61 -0.67 7.39
CA ASP A 114 0.68 -0.40 5.96
C ASP A 114 1.15 -1.58 5.11
N MET A 115 1.26 -2.78 5.71
CA MET A 115 1.54 -4.00 4.98
C MET A 115 0.35 -4.35 4.09
N GLY A 116 0.60 -4.66 2.83
CA GLY A 116 -0.49 -5.00 1.95
C GLY A 116 -0.10 -5.30 0.53
N TYR A 117 -1.08 -5.15 -0.34
CA TYR A 117 -0.90 -5.37 -1.76
C TYR A 117 -1.60 -4.29 -2.57
N TYR A 118 -0.90 -3.77 -3.57
CA TYR A 118 -1.42 -2.83 -4.54
C TYR A 118 -1.79 -3.58 -5.82
N PHE A 119 -3.03 -3.41 -6.25
CA PHE A 119 -3.57 -3.98 -7.47
C PHE A 119 -3.77 -2.88 -8.50
N THR A 120 -3.25 -3.07 -9.70
CA THR A 120 -3.66 -2.30 -10.85
C THR A 120 -4.86 -2.98 -11.51
N LEU A 121 -5.97 -2.30 -11.58
CA LEU A 121 -7.21 -2.80 -12.16
C LEU A 121 -7.39 -2.24 -13.60
N GLY A 122 -6.49 -2.67 -14.48
CA GLY A 122 -6.41 -2.15 -15.85
C GLY A 122 -5.85 -0.73 -15.90
N ASP A 123 -6.25 0.04 -16.92
CA ASP A 123 -5.72 1.38 -17.19
C ASP A 123 -6.48 2.49 -16.46
N TYR A 124 -7.58 2.16 -15.78
CA TYR A 124 -8.54 3.15 -15.27
C TYR A 124 -8.73 3.13 -13.77
N ALA A 125 -8.26 2.11 -13.07
CA ALA A 125 -8.45 2.00 -11.64
C ALA A 125 -7.26 1.33 -10.95
N ASP A 126 -7.12 1.61 -9.67
CA ASP A 126 -6.20 0.93 -8.76
C ASP A 126 -6.92 0.54 -7.46
N LEU A 127 -6.34 -0.39 -6.72
CA LEU A 127 -6.81 -0.79 -5.40
C LEU A 127 -5.59 -1.12 -4.53
N ALA A 128 -5.45 -0.43 -3.41
CA ALA A 128 -4.48 -0.76 -2.38
C ALA A 128 -5.21 -1.33 -1.16
N VAL A 129 -4.88 -2.55 -0.78
CA VAL A 129 -5.37 -3.17 0.46
C VAL A 129 -4.22 -3.22 1.44
N ARG A 130 -4.42 -2.69 2.64
CA ARG A 130 -3.39 -2.63 3.69
C ARG A 130 -3.94 -3.17 5.00
N GLY A 131 -3.05 -3.70 5.82
CA GLY A 131 -3.33 -4.11 7.18
C GLY A 131 -2.25 -3.65 8.14
N GLY A 132 -2.58 -3.62 9.42
CA GLY A 132 -1.66 -3.30 10.49
C GLY A 132 -1.99 -4.07 11.76
N PHE A 133 -0.94 -4.45 12.48
CA PHE A 133 -1.04 -5.18 13.74
C PHE A 133 -0.19 -4.49 14.80
N TYR A 134 -0.67 -4.54 16.03
CA TYR A 134 -0.03 -3.96 17.19
C TYR A 134 0.13 -5.02 18.28
N THR A 135 1.24 -4.98 19.02
CA THR A 135 1.56 -6.03 19.99
C THR A 135 0.57 -6.12 21.14
N LEU A 136 -0.11 -5.03 21.51
CA LEU A 136 -1.18 -5.06 22.51
C LEU A 136 -2.55 -5.53 21.95
N GLY A 137 -2.55 -6.11 20.74
CA GLY A 137 -3.69 -6.79 20.16
C GLY A 137 -4.66 -5.88 19.40
N SER A 138 -4.31 -4.64 19.12
CA SER A 138 -5.00 -3.78 18.15
C SER A 138 -4.66 -4.24 16.73
N TRP A 139 -5.57 -4.00 15.79
CA TRP A 139 -5.33 -4.23 14.38
C TRP A 139 -6.17 -3.30 13.51
N GLU A 140 -5.71 -3.06 12.32
CA GLU A 140 -6.39 -2.20 11.34
C GLU A 140 -6.34 -2.82 9.94
N ALA A 141 -7.32 -2.47 9.13
CA ALA A 141 -7.37 -2.83 7.72
C ALA A 141 -7.91 -1.65 6.92
N SER A 142 -7.35 -1.42 5.74
CA SER A 142 -7.80 -0.36 4.85
C SER A 142 -7.81 -0.82 3.40
N ALA A 143 -8.73 -0.24 2.64
CA ALA A 143 -8.82 -0.40 1.20
C ALA A 143 -8.96 1.00 0.58
N ALA A 144 -8.05 1.33 -0.32
CA ALA A 144 -8.05 2.60 -1.04
C ALA A 144 -8.03 2.33 -2.54
N SER A 145 -8.97 2.93 -3.26
CA SER A 145 -9.09 2.79 -4.71
C SER A 145 -9.22 4.16 -5.34
N ARG A 146 -8.53 4.37 -6.44
CA ARG A 146 -8.73 5.52 -7.31
C ARG A 146 -9.11 5.03 -8.69
N TYR A 147 -10.01 5.73 -9.32
CA TYR A 147 -10.42 5.43 -10.68
C TYR A 147 -10.56 6.72 -11.49
N ILE A 148 -10.07 6.67 -12.71
CA ILE A 148 -10.13 7.80 -13.63
C ILE A 148 -10.32 7.30 -15.06
N LYS A 149 -11.30 7.85 -15.74
CA LYS A 149 -11.46 7.71 -17.18
C LYS A 149 -11.49 9.11 -17.80
N ARG A 150 -10.38 9.46 -18.46
CA ARG A 150 -10.20 10.80 -19.05
C ARG A 150 -11.42 11.21 -19.85
N TYR A 151 -11.86 12.45 -19.69
CA TYR A 151 -13.02 13.05 -20.33
C TYR A 151 -14.36 12.37 -20.00
N LYS A 152 -14.41 11.53 -18.98
CA LYS A 152 -15.66 10.88 -18.55
C LYS A 152 -15.94 11.04 -17.06
N TYR A 153 -15.10 10.52 -16.21
CA TYR A 153 -15.27 10.60 -14.76
C TYR A 153 -13.97 10.32 -14.02
N SER A 154 -13.93 10.78 -12.78
CA SER A 154 -12.89 10.43 -11.82
C SER A 154 -13.50 10.27 -10.43
N GLY A 155 -12.81 9.52 -9.59
CA GLY A 155 -13.23 9.36 -8.22
C GLY A 155 -12.24 8.58 -7.38
N SER A 156 -12.50 8.54 -6.08
CA SER A 156 -11.74 7.75 -5.12
C SER A 156 -12.68 7.11 -4.11
N PHE A 157 -12.30 5.95 -3.66
CA PHE A 157 -12.97 5.22 -2.58
C PHE A 157 -11.94 4.83 -1.54
N ASN A 158 -12.20 5.16 -0.29
CA ASN A 158 -11.38 4.78 0.85
C ASN A 158 -12.26 4.17 1.93
N MET A 159 -11.85 3.03 2.43
CA MET A 159 -12.47 2.35 3.55
C MET A 159 -11.40 2.01 4.58
N GLN A 160 -11.66 2.30 5.83
CA GLN A 160 -10.78 1.95 6.95
C GLN A 160 -11.61 1.29 8.04
N TYR A 161 -11.05 0.23 8.60
CA TYR A 161 -11.59 -0.44 9.76
C TYR A 161 -10.46 -0.64 10.77
N SER A 162 -10.74 -0.39 12.04
CA SER A 162 -9.79 -0.62 13.13
C SER A 162 -10.47 -1.21 14.34
N ASN A 163 -9.80 -2.15 14.99
CA ASN A 163 -10.14 -2.67 16.29
C ASN A 163 -9.03 -2.28 17.26
N ILE A 164 -9.32 -1.28 18.08
CA ILE A 164 -8.36 -0.69 19.01
C ILE A 164 -8.53 -1.30 20.38
N LYS A 165 -7.42 -1.68 20.99
CA LYS A 165 -7.32 -2.10 22.38
C LYS A 165 -6.22 -1.27 23.01
N THR A 166 -6.52 -0.61 24.12
CA THR A 166 -5.57 0.14 24.95
C THR A 166 -5.76 -0.23 26.40
N GLY A 167 -4.69 -0.19 27.19
CA GLY A 167 -4.70 -0.64 28.58
C GLY A 167 -4.60 -2.17 28.71
N GLU A 168 -4.45 -2.64 29.93
CA GLU A 168 -4.41 -4.07 30.25
C GLU A 168 -5.81 -4.61 30.52
N LYS A 169 -6.07 -5.83 30.02
CA LYS A 169 -7.38 -6.47 30.21
C LYS A 169 -7.63 -6.75 31.70
N GLY A 170 -8.63 -6.11 32.25
CA GLY A 170 -9.00 -6.19 33.68
C GLY A 170 -8.77 -4.90 34.45
N GLU A 171 -8.02 -3.96 33.90
CA GLU A 171 -7.80 -2.65 34.47
C GLU A 171 -8.90 -1.65 34.08
N PRO A 172 -9.15 -0.60 34.87
CA PRO A 172 -10.20 0.39 34.61
C PRO A 172 -9.98 1.22 33.33
N ASP A 173 -8.76 1.27 32.84
CA ASP A 173 -8.35 1.99 31.63
C ASP A 173 -8.40 1.14 30.35
N TYR A 174 -8.85 -0.13 30.48
CA TYR A 174 -8.99 -1.00 29.31
C TYR A 174 -10.10 -0.52 28.39
N ILE A 175 -9.71 -0.16 27.17
CA ILE A 175 -10.63 0.25 26.09
C ILE A 175 -10.54 -0.76 24.96
N LYS A 176 -11.69 -1.27 24.51
CA LYS A 176 -11.83 -2.05 23.30
C LYS A 176 -12.90 -1.41 22.43
N GLN A 177 -12.50 -0.91 21.27
CA GLN A 177 -13.40 -0.21 20.36
C GLN A 177 -13.12 -0.57 18.90
N SER A 178 -14.19 -0.73 18.15
CA SER A 178 -14.14 -0.91 16.69
C SER A 178 -14.61 0.36 16.02
N ASN A 179 -13.82 0.87 15.10
CA ASN A 179 -14.12 2.06 14.34
C ASN A 179 -14.04 1.76 12.85
N PHE A 180 -14.86 2.43 12.09
CA PHE A 180 -14.75 2.40 10.64
C PHE A 180 -15.02 3.76 10.02
N ARG A 181 -14.47 3.98 8.84
CA ARG A 181 -14.68 5.14 7.99
C ARG A 181 -14.81 4.72 6.55
N ILE A 182 -15.74 5.33 5.85
CA ILE A 182 -15.93 5.19 4.41
C ILE A 182 -15.93 6.59 3.81
N GLN A 183 -15.10 6.79 2.81
CA GLN A 183 -15.06 8.01 2.00
C GLN A 183 -15.19 7.63 0.53
N TRP A 184 -16.09 8.26 -0.16
CA TRP A 184 -16.25 8.09 -1.58
C TRP A 184 -16.46 9.45 -2.25
N THR A 185 -15.62 9.74 -3.24
CA THR A 185 -15.77 10.90 -4.08
C THR A 185 -15.93 10.46 -5.52
N HIS A 186 -16.86 11.09 -6.22
CA HIS A 186 -17.09 10.87 -7.64
C HIS A 186 -17.40 12.19 -8.33
N SER A 187 -16.78 12.43 -9.47
CA SER A 187 -17.04 13.58 -10.32
C SER A 187 -17.13 13.15 -11.77
N GLN A 188 -18.24 13.42 -12.40
CA GLN A 188 -18.43 13.25 -13.84
C GLN A 188 -17.89 14.50 -14.57
N ASP A 189 -17.16 14.29 -15.68
CA ASP A 189 -16.75 15.39 -16.55
C ASP A 189 -17.99 15.97 -17.27
N PRO A 190 -18.26 17.27 -17.16
CA PRO A 190 -19.42 17.90 -17.84
C PRO A 190 -19.40 17.70 -19.37
N LYS A 191 -18.23 17.52 -19.97
CA LYS A 191 -18.08 17.27 -21.40
C LYS A 191 -18.45 15.85 -21.81
N ALA A 192 -18.47 14.90 -20.87
CA ALA A 192 -18.79 13.51 -21.15
C ALA A 192 -20.25 13.31 -21.55
N ASN A 193 -21.12 14.11 -20.94
CA ASN A 193 -22.55 14.12 -21.24
C ASN A 193 -23.11 15.53 -21.03
N PRO A 194 -23.14 16.39 -22.06
CA PRO A 194 -23.51 17.79 -21.92
C PRO A 194 -24.91 18.03 -21.33
N GLY A 195 -25.77 17.00 -21.34
CA GLY A 195 -27.12 17.08 -20.78
C GLY A 195 -27.25 16.59 -19.34
N SER A 196 -26.19 16.07 -18.71
CA SER A 196 -26.28 15.61 -17.32
C SER A 196 -24.96 15.69 -16.59
N THR A 197 -25.00 15.99 -15.31
CA THR A 197 -23.84 15.95 -14.41
C THR A 197 -24.16 15.12 -13.17
N PHE A 198 -23.19 14.34 -12.74
CA PHE A 198 -23.27 13.56 -11.51
C PHE A 198 -22.02 13.82 -10.65
N SER A 199 -22.23 14.17 -9.40
CA SER A 199 -21.17 14.30 -8.41
C SER A 199 -21.60 13.70 -7.08
N ALA A 200 -20.68 13.06 -6.39
CA ALA A 200 -20.90 12.51 -5.08
C ALA A 200 -19.70 12.76 -4.19
N SER A 201 -19.97 13.14 -2.93
CA SER A 201 -19.01 13.23 -1.87
C SER A 201 -19.64 12.61 -0.62
N VAL A 202 -19.26 11.39 -0.32
CA VAL A 202 -19.76 10.63 0.83
C VAL A 202 -18.63 10.50 1.83
N ASN A 203 -18.88 10.90 3.07
CA ASN A 203 -17.97 10.71 4.18
C ASN A 203 -18.77 10.19 5.36
N PHE A 204 -18.52 8.96 5.75
CA PHE A 204 -19.18 8.30 6.87
C PHE A 204 -18.15 7.69 7.79
N ALA A 205 -18.25 7.97 9.09
CA ALA A 205 -17.36 7.43 10.10
C ALA A 205 -18.12 7.16 11.39
N THR A 206 -17.67 6.18 12.15
CA THR A 206 -18.12 5.97 13.53
C THR A 206 -17.65 7.12 14.43
N SER A 207 -18.41 7.45 15.46
CA SER A 207 -18.08 8.54 16.38
C SER A 207 -16.72 8.42 17.07
N GLY A 208 -16.25 7.19 17.26
CA GLY A 208 -14.92 6.92 17.85
C GLY A 208 -13.76 7.04 16.87
N TYR A 209 -14.02 7.15 15.56
CA TYR A 209 -12.94 7.16 14.57
C TYR A 209 -11.96 8.31 14.78
N SER A 210 -12.44 9.54 14.89
CA SER A 210 -11.60 10.73 15.09
C SER A 210 -10.76 10.65 16.35
N LYS A 211 -11.28 10.06 17.40
CA LYS A 211 -10.61 9.98 18.70
C LYS A 211 -9.54 8.89 18.79
N TYR A 212 -9.78 7.72 18.16
CA TYR A 212 -8.98 6.52 18.40
C TYR A 212 -8.25 5.99 17.17
N SER A 213 -8.68 6.37 15.95
CA SER A 213 -8.17 5.77 14.71
C SER A 213 -7.65 6.78 13.70
N ALA A 214 -7.94 8.08 13.87
CA ALA A 214 -7.47 9.09 12.95
C ALA A 214 -5.96 9.33 13.11
N THR A 215 -5.25 9.34 12.00
CA THR A 215 -3.80 9.60 11.94
C THR A 215 -3.47 11.00 11.43
N ASN A 216 -4.46 11.69 10.88
CA ASN A 216 -4.27 13.00 10.30
C ASN A 216 -4.98 14.06 11.16
N LEU A 217 -4.35 15.23 11.30
CA LEU A 217 -4.80 16.29 12.19
C LEU A 217 -6.21 16.79 11.86
N ASN A 218 -6.56 16.90 10.58
CA ASN A 218 -7.88 17.36 10.16
C ASN A 218 -8.98 16.37 10.59
N ASP A 219 -8.70 15.08 10.54
CA ASP A 219 -9.63 14.04 10.96
C ASP A 219 -9.78 13.97 12.48
N ILE A 220 -8.71 14.30 13.23
CA ILE A 220 -8.73 14.38 14.70
C ILE A 220 -9.57 15.56 15.14
N LEU A 221 -9.45 16.71 14.47
CA LEU A 221 -10.16 17.92 14.79
C LEU A 221 -11.61 17.97 14.28
N SER A 222 -11.95 17.13 13.29
CA SER A 222 -13.26 17.09 12.65
C SER A 222 -14.12 15.96 13.19
N THR A 223 -15.15 16.31 13.94
CA THR A 223 -16.16 15.35 14.43
C THR A 223 -17.39 15.26 13.55
N GLN A 224 -17.51 16.16 12.55
CA GLN A 224 -18.64 16.19 11.62
C GLN A 224 -18.32 15.51 10.30
N THR A 225 -19.23 14.68 9.85
CA THR A 225 -19.17 14.03 8.54
C THR A 225 -20.26 14.60 7.65
N ASN A 226 -19.85 15.25 6.56
CA ASN A 226 -20.78 15.80 5.58
C ASN A 226 -20.78 14.91 4.33
N SER A 227 -21.96 14.59 3.84
CA SER A 227 -22.15 13.83 2.60
C SER A 227 -23.11 14.56 1.69
N SER A 228 -22.80 14.58 0.41
CA SER A 228 -23.63 15.17 -0.63
C SER A 228 -23.61 14.33 -1.90
N ILE A 229 -24.75 14.15 -2.51
CA ILE A 229 -24.87 13.53 -3.83
C ILE A 229 -25.76 14.46 -4.67
N ALA A 230 -25.23 14.88 -5.81
CA ALA A 230 -25.91 15.77 -6.71
C ALA A 230 -26.01 15.15 -8.12
N TYR A 231 -27.21 15.13 -8.66
CA TYR A 231 -27.46 14.77 -10.04
C TYR A 231 -28.26 15.90 -10.69
N SER A 232 -27.79 16.41 -11.80
CA SER A 232 -28.46 17.42 -12.59
C SER A 232 -28.63 16.91 -14.02
N LYS A 233 -29.81 17.10 -14.57
CA LYS A 233 -30.09 16.77 -15.96
C LYS A 233 -30.76 17.97 -16.63
N ASN A 234 -30.21 18.40 -17.74
CA ASN A 234 -30.76 19.45 -18.58
C ASN A 234 -31.36 18.83 -19.84
N TRP A 235 -32.62 19.12 -20.06
CA TRP A 235 -33.39 18.64 -21.22
C TRP A 235 -33.31 19.70 -22.30
N ALA A 236 -32.55 19.46 -23.37
CA ALA A 236 -32.46 20.41 -24.48
C ALA A 236 -33.85 20.66 -25.09
N GLY A 237 -34.24 21.93 -25.22
CA GLY A 237 -35.51 22.32 -25.83
C GLY A 237 -36.72 22.35 -24.88
N THR A 238 -36.53 22.15 -23.58
CA THR A 238 -37.57 22.31 -22.56
C THR A 238 -37.24 23.48 -21.62
N PRO A 239 -38.22 24.26 -21.16
CA PRO A 239 -38.02 25.41 -20.25
C PRO A 239 -37.80 24.97 -18.78
N PHE A 240 -37.57 23.68 -18.48
CA PHE A 240 -37.40 23.13 -17.14
C PHE A 240 -36.02 22.55 -16.98
#